data_dc69825504c2ec5432f21622a02b8936
#
_entry.id   dc69825504c2ec5432f21622a02b8936
#
_cell.length_a   1.000
_cell.length_b   1.000
_cell.length_c   1.000
_cell.angle_alpha   90.00
_cell.angle_beta   90.00
_cell.angle_gamma   90.00
#
_symmetry.space_group_name_H-M   'P 1'
#
loop_
_entity.id
_entity.type
_entity.pdbx_description
1 polymer ?
#
loop_
_entity_poly.entity_id
_entity_poly.type
_entity_poly.pdbx_seq_one_letter_code
_entity_poly.pdbx_strand_id
1 'polypeptide(L)'
;IPADALARAFAGAEAAAPLEIPDRMDVTFKYSYGELSPFFRGLREGRILGTKCRRCGRVTLPPRPRCGRCAAESDWVECGPEGTIVAATTVHFGTSASADRAPYVCAFVRLDGADTAILANVTGVASLAPGARVRARFRDVRVGRMDDLELVPV
;
A
#
# COMPACT_ATOMS: atom_id res chain seq x y z
N ILE A 1 -48.08 4.01 -5.28
CA ILE A 1 -48.55 2.69 -5.77
C ILE A 1 -48.91 1.86 -4.55
N PRO A 2 -50.12 1.31 -4.44
CA PRO A 2 -50.51 0.47 -3.31
C PRO A 2 -49.62 -0.77 -3.22
N ALA A 3 -49.24 -1.16 -2.00
CA ALA A 3 -48.32 -2.29 -1.77
C ALA A 3 -48.87 -3.64 -2.33
N ASP A 4 -50.15 -3.80 -2.35
CA ASP A 4 -50.83 -4.97 -2.90
C ASP A 4 -50.79 -5.04 -4.46
N ALA A 5 -50.70 -3.91 -5.13
CA ALA A 5 -50.49 -3.85 -6.57
C ALA A 5 -49.05 -4.26 -6.96
N LEU A 6 -48.08 -3.87 -6.17
CA LEU A 6 -46.69 -4.31 -6.31
C LEU A 6 -46.56 -5.82 -6.03
N ALA A 7 -47.12 -6.30 -4.93
CA ALA A 7 -47.12 -7.73 -4.60
C ALA A 7 -47.76 -8.60 -5.70
N ARG A 8 -48.83 -8.13 -6.32
CA ARG A 8 -49.47 -8.83 -7.46
C ARG A 8 -48.64 -8.80 -8.74
N ALA A 9 -47.93 -7.69 -8.99
CA ALA A 9 -47.06 -7.57 -10.17
C ALA A 9 -45.87 -8.54 -10.11
N PHE A 10 -45.41 -8.87 -8.90
CA PHE A 10 -44.32 -9.81 -8.68
C PHE A 10 -44.75 -11.21 -8.24
N ALA A 11 -46.07 -11.44 -8.02
CA ALA A 11 -46.62 -12.75 -7.71
C ALA A 11 -46.52 -13.65 -8.95
N GLY A 12 -45.62 -14.62 -8.92
CA GLY A 12 -45.33 -15.51 -10.04
C GLY A 12 -44.14 -15.12 -10.89
N ALA A 13 -43.42 -14.06 -10.54
CA ALA A 13 -42.08 -13.86 -11.07
C ALA A 13 -41.20 -14.97 -10.47
N GLU A 14 -40.99 -16.05 -11.21
CA GLU A 14 -39.93 -17.00 -10.89
C GLU A 14 -38.64 -16.20 -10.71
N ALA A 15 -37.92 -16.48 -9.62
CA ALA A 15 -36.62 -15.90 -9.42
C ALA A 15 -35.70 -16.36 -10.57
N ALA A 16 -35.65 -15.56 -11.63
CA ALA A 16 -34.78 -15.83 -12.74
C ALA A 16 -33.35 -15.89 -12.18
N ALA A 17 -32.59 -16.89 -12.60
CA ALA A 17 -31.19 -16.94 -12.26
C ALA A 17 -30.52 -15.60 -12.63
N PRO A 18 -29.67 -15.03 -11.77
CA PRO A 18 -29.01 -13.77 -12.06
C PRO A 18 -28.25 -13.85 -13.38
N LEU A 19 -28.46 -12.87 -14.24
CA LEU A 19 -27.73 -12.76 -15.48
C LEU A 19 -26.35 -12.18 -15.19
N GLU A 20 -25.31 -12.98 -15.39
CA GLU A 20 -23.93 -12.50 -15.29
C GLU A 20 -23.55 -11.81 -16.61
N ILE A 21 -23.38 -10.51 -16.55
CA ILE A 21 -22.86 -9.71 -17.67
C ILE A 21 -21.43 -9.32 -17.30
N PRO A 22 -20.41 -9.94 -17.93
CA PRO A 22 -19.03 -9.55 -17.69
C PRO A 22 -18.82 -8.14 -18.24
N ASP A 23 -18.55 -7.17 -17.37
CA ASP A 23 -18.20 -5.81 -17.74
C ASP A 23 -16.77 -5.51 -17.30
N ARG A 24 -15.99 -4.96 -18.21
CA ARG A 24 -14.59 -4.60 -17.97
C ARG A 24 -14.44 -3.10 -18.16
N MET A 25 -14.03 -2.42 -17.08
CA MET A 25 -13.76 -1.00 -17.11
C MET A 25 -12.28 -0.72 -16.90
N ASP A 26 -11.61 -0.19 -17.92
CA ASP A 26 -10.23 0.30 -17.83
C ASP A 26 -10.26 1.82 -17.59
N VAL A 27 -9.84 2.25 -16.40
CA VAL A 27 -9.90 3.66 -16.01
C VAL A 27 -8.50 4.20 -15.76
N THR A 28 -8.15 5.28 -16.45
CA THR A 28 -6.90 6.00 -16.23
C THR A 28 -7.15 7.30 -15.48
N PHE A 29 -6.55 7.44 -14.31
CA PHE A 29 -6.63 8.65 -13.51
C PHE A 29 -5.35 9.47 -13.64
N LYS A 30 -5.49 10.78 -13.76
CA LYS A 30 -4.40 11.75 -13.58
C LYS A 30 -4.64 12.48 -12.26
N TYR A 31 -3.76 12.31 -11.29
CA TYR A 31 -3.87 12.99 -10.01
C TYR A 31 -2.49 13.44 -9.50
N SER A 32 -2.50 14.40 -8.57
CA SER A 32 -1.32 14.86 -7.86
C SER A 32 -1.41 14.42 -6.41
N TYR A 33 -0.30 13.99 -5.86
CA TYR A 33 -0.16 13.70 -4.42
C TYR A 33 0.14 14.97 -3.59
N GLY A 34 0.07 16.15 -4.20
CA GLY A 34 0.35 17.43 -3.54
C GLY A 34 1.77 17.44 -2.94
N GLU A 35 1.86 17.82 -1.66
CA GLU A 35 3.13 17.87 -0.93
C GLU A 35 3.84 16.52 -0.79
N LEU A 36 3.13 15.38 -0.99
CA LEU A 36 3.71 14.03 -0.97
C LEU A 36 4.25 13.57 -2.32
N SER A 37 4.09 14.36 -3.38
CA SER A 37 4.56 14.01 -4.73
C SER A 37 6.04 13.64 -4.80
N PRO A 38 6.97 14.24 -4.04
CA PRO A 38 8.37 13.83 -4.04
C PRO A 38 8.60 12.38 -3.61
N PHE A 39 7.80 11.87 -2.66
CA PHE A 39 7.87 10.46 -2.25
C PHE A 39 7.58 9.51 -3.42
N PHE A 40 6.48 9.71 -4.12
CA PHE A 40 6.06 8.86 -5.24
C PHE A 40 6.99 9.00 -6.46
N ARG A 41 7.54 10.20 -6.69
CA ARG A 41 8.61 10.39 -7.68
C ARG A 41 9.88 9.62 -7.28
N GLY A 42 10.26 9.68 -6.00
CA GLY A 42 11.36 8.89 -5.46
C GLY A 42 11.18 7.40 -5.72
N LEU A 43 10.00 6.82 -5.45
CA LEU A 43 9.71 5.42 -5.74
C LEU A 43 9.92 5.09 -7.22
N ARG A 44 9.47 5.96 -8.13
CA ARG A 44 9.70 5.82 -9.57
C ARG A 44 11.19 5.84 -9.94
N GLU A 45 11.98 6.62 -9.21
CA GLU A 45 13.44 6.76 -9.40
C GLU A 45 14.24 5.66 -8.67
N GLY A 46 13.59 4.79 -7.91
CA GLY A 46 14.25 3.76 -7.11
C GLY A 46 14.83 4.30 -5.79
N ARG A 47 14.24 5.35 -5.23
CA ARG A 47 14.65 6.00 -3.98
C ARG A 47 13.50 5.99 -2.98
N ILE A 48 13.80 5.82 -1.71
CA ILE A 48 12.81 5.84 -0.63
C ILE A 48 12.99 7.13 0.17
N LEU A 49 12.06 8.06 0.01
CA LEU A 49 12.13 9.36 0.66
C LEU A 49 11.22 9.39 1.89
N GLY A 50 11.79 9.62 3.05
CA GLY A 50 11.09 9.99 4.27
C GLY A 50 11.12 11.50 4.50
N THR A 51 10.63 11.94 5.66
CA THR A 51 10.71 13.35 6.08
C THR A 51 11.33 13.47 7.47
N LYS A 52 12.31 14.37 7.64
CA LYS A 52 13.00 14.67 8.88
C LYS A 52 12.49 15.98 9.47
N CYS A 53 11.98 15.92 10.67
CA CYS A 53 11.48 17.08 11.38
C CYS A 53 12.60 18.09 11.68
N ARG A 54 12.40 19.37 11.32
CA ARG A 54 13.35 20.46 11.59
C ARG A 54 13.54 20.74 13.07
N ARG A 55 12.53 20.45 13.91
CA ARG A 55 12.58 20.76 15.35
C ARG A 55 13.11 19.62 16.21
N CYS A 56 12.61 18.38 16.01
CA CYS A 56 12.96 17.25 16.88
C CYS A 56 13.82 16.19 16.21
N GLY A 57 14.19 16.37 14.94
CA GLY A 57 15.04 15.45 14.18
C GLY A 57 14.38 14.13 13.79
N ARG A 58 13.13 13.86 14.22
CA ARG A 58 12.43 12.60 13.93
C ARG A 58 12.26 12.40 12.44
N VAL A 59 12.64 11.22 11.96
CA VAL A 59 12.48 10.78 10.57
C VAL A 59 11.21 9.95 10.44
N THR A 60 10.29 10.38 9.60
CA THR A 60 8.98 9.72 9.41
C THR A 60 8.88 9.10 8.02
N LEU A 61 8.58 7.80 7.98
CA LEU A 61 8.30 7.02 6.79
C LEU A 61 7.06 6.13 7.05
N PRO A 62 5.94 6.24 6.31
CA PRO A 62 5.69 7.14 5.18
C PRO A 62 5.84 8.61 5.53
N PRO A 63 6.24 9.45 4.55
CA PRO A 63 6.56 10.85 4.80
C PRO A 63 5.35 11.67 5.28
N ARG A 64 5.61 12.66 6.12
CA ARG A 64 4.63 13.64 6.58
C ARG A 64 5.21 15.05 6.47
N PRO A 65 4.55 15.99 5.79
CA PRO A 65 5.04 17.37 5.67
C PRO A 65 5.22 18.05 7.03
N ARG A 66 4.37 17.71 8.00
CA ARG A 66 4.44 18.17 9.39
C ARG A 66 4.66 17.01 10.34
N CYS A 67 5.53 17.23 11.32
CA CYS A 67 5.86 16.24 12.35
C CYS A 67 4.63 15.91 13.21
N GLY A 68 4.29 14.63 13.33
CA GLY A 68 3.18 14.19 14.19
C GLY A 68 3.41 14.37 15.69
N ARG A 69 4.65 14.68 16.13
CA ARG A 69 5.00 14.88 17.54
C ARG A 69 4.98 16.35 17.97
N CYS A 70 5.46 17.26 17.11
CA CYS A 70 5.64 18.67 17.48
C CYS A 70 5.10 19.66 16.46
N ALA A 71 4.36 19.17 15.45
CA ALA A 71 3.72 19.94 14.38
C ALA A 71 4.67 20.84 13.54
N ALA A 72 5.99 20.78 13.78
CA ALA A 72 6.96 21.52 12.98
C ALA A 72 7.06 20.96 11.56
N GLU A 73 7.53 21.80 10.64
CA GLU A 73 7.81 21.40 9.26
C GLU A 73 8.94 20.38 9.18
N SER A 74 8.94 19.60 8.11
CA SER A 74 9.91 18.54 7.88
C SER A 74 10.57 18.69 6.52
N ASP A 75 11.84 18.32 6.42
CA ASP A 75 12.61 18.27 5.18
C ASP A 75 12.65 16.84 4.63
N TRP A 76 12.81 16.71 3.32
CA TRP A 76 12.96 15.42 2.67
C TRP A 76 14.32 14.81 2.99
N VAL A 77 14.34 13.49 3.25
CA VAL A 77 15.54 12.71 3.53
C VAL A 77 15.39 11.31 2.91
N GLU A 78 16.49 10.75 2.42
CA GLU A 78 16.51 9.38 1.91
C GLU A 78 16.66 8.38 3.05
N CYS A 79 15.92 7.26 2.99
CA CYS A 79 15.91 6.17 3.96
C CYS A 79 16.28 4.85 3.30
N GLY A 80 16.79 3.91 4.08
CA GLY A 80 17.09 2.56 3.63
C GLY A 80 18.40 2.44 2.87
N PRO A 81 18.62 1.41 2.04
CA PRO A 81 17.64 0.44 1.56
C PRO A 81 17.32 -0.73 2.51
N GLU A 82 18.09 -0.93 3.58
CA GLU A 82 17.88 -2.00 4.53
C GLU A 82 16.96 -1.60 5.68
N GLY A 83 16.42 -2.59 6.38
CA GLY A 83 15.55 -2.35 7.51
C GLY A 83 15.25 -3.60 8.31
N THR A 84 14.49 -3.41 9.39
CA THR A 84 14.09 -4.48 10.30
C THR A 84 12.58 -4.63 10.30
N ILE A 85 12.08 -5.84 10.21
CA ILE A 85 10.65 -6.15 10.30
C ILE A 85 10.16 -5.86 11.71
N VAL A 86 9.12 -5.05 11.80
CA VAL A 86 8.41 -4.75 13.05
C VAL A 86 7.28 -5.73 13.28
N ALA A 87 6.51 -6.02 12.23
CA ALA A 87 5.44 -6.99 12.23
C ALA A 87 5.24 -7.51 10.81
N ALA A 88 4.84 -8.76 10.66
CA ALA A 88 4.52 -9.37 9.39
C ALA A 88 3.31 -10.27 9.49
N THR A 89 2.61 -10.45 8.37
CA THR A 89 1.49 -11.38 8.24
C THR A 89 1.47 -12.02 6.86
N THR A 90 0.95 -13.25 6.79
CA THR A 90 0.67 -13.91 5.52
C THR A 90 -0.78 -13.65 5.15
N VAL A 91 -1.00 -13.09 3.97
CA VAL A 91 -2.33 -12.84 3.41
C VAL A 91 -2.70 -14.04 2.55
N HIS A 92 -3.72 -14.79 2.98
CA HIS A 92 -4.18 -16.01 2.31
C HIS A 92 -5.27 -15.74 1.26
N PHE A 93 -5.97 -14.62 1.38
CA PHE A 93 -7.05 -14.24 0.47
C PHE A 93 -6.77 -12.84 -0.07
N GLY A 94 -6.73 -12.74 -1.39
CA GLY A 94 -6.58 -11.44 -2.07
C GLY A 94 -7.94 -10.83 -2.41
N THR A 95 -7.93 -9.51 -2.64
CA THR A 95 -9.04 -8.82 -3.33
C THR A 95 -8.94 -9.09 -4.83
N SER A 96 -9.94 -8.67 -5.62
CA SER A 96 -9.92 -8.81 -7.09
C SER A 96 -8.61 -8.32 -7.75
N ALA A 97 -7.96 -7.31 -7.15
CA ALA A 97 -6.68 -6.78 -7.64
C ALA A 97 -5.43 -7.57 -7.20
N SER A 98 -5.56 -8.48 -6.23
CA SER A 98 -4.45 -9.21 -5.61
C SER A 98 -4.71 -10.72 -5.44
N ALA A 99 -5.83 -11.24 -5.95
CA ALA A 99 -6.21 -12.63 -5.82
C ALA A 99 -5.13 -13.58 -6.39
N ASP A 100 -4.56 -13.23 -7.53
CA ASP A 100 -3.54 -14.01 -8.23
C ASP A 100 -2.18 -14.06 -7.49
N ARG A 101 -2.00 -13.23 -6.46
CA ARG A 101 -0.76 -13.17 -5.67
C ARG A 101 -0.86 -13.92 -4.35
N ALA A 102 -2.07 -14.27 -3.89
CA ALA A 102 -2.24 -14.98 -2.63
C ALA A 102 -1.80 -16.45 -2.74
N PRO A 103 -1.12 -17.01 -1.70
CA PRO A 103 -0.72 -16.33 -0.49
C PRO A 103 0.53 -15.44 -0.67
N TYR A 104 0.56 -14.27 0.00
CA TYR A 104 1.73 -13.39 0.01
C TYR A 104 1.97 -12.83 1.41
N VAL A 105 3.20 -12.42 1.68
CA VAL A 105 3.60 -11.81 2.95
C VAL A 105 3.61 -10.30 2.81
N CYS A 106 2.98 -9.59 3.75
CA CYS A 106 3.16 -8.16 3.92
C CYS A 106 3.67 -7.85 5.33
N ALA A 107 4.46 -6.80 5.43
CA ALA A 107 5.12 -6.46 6.68
C ALA A 107 5.25 -4.96 6.89
N PHE A 108 5.20 -4.55 8.16
CA PHE A 108 5.70 -3.26 8.58
C PHE A 108 7.22 -3.35 8.75
N VAL A 109 7.95 -2.59 7.96
CA VAL A 109 9.41 -2.49 8.04
C VAL A 109 9.82 -1.10 8.50
N ARG A 110 10.73 -1.04 9.46
CA ARG A 110 11.43 0.18 9.81
C ARG A 110 12.76 0.19 9.06
N LEU A 111 12.83 0.98 8.02
CA LEU A 111 14.06 1.16 7.25
C LEU A 111 15.11 1.90 8.06
N ASP A 112 16.37 1.61 7.79
CA ASP A 112 17.48 2.24 8.47
C ASP A 112 17.47 3.76 8.21
N GLY A 113 17.62 4.53 9.27
CA GLY A 113 17.46 5.99 9.26
C GLY A 113 16.04 6.49 9.49
N ALA A 114 15.03 5.61 9.58
CA ALA A 114 13.64 6.00 9.88
C ALA A 114 13.25 5.64 11.32
N ASP A 115 12.44 6.50 11.97
CA ASP A 115 11.88 6.27 13.30
C ASP A 115 10.49 5.61 13.26
N THR A 116 9.91 5.50 12.07
CA THR A 116 8.59 4.87 11.87
C THR A 116 8.68 3.76 10.82
N ALA A 117 7.65 2.92 10.75
CA ALA A 117 7.60 1.79 9.84
C ALA A 117 6.66 2.07 8.65
N ILE A 118 7.01 1.51 7.50
CA ILE A 118 6.20 1.51 6.28
C ILE A 118 5.71 0.09 5.99
N LEU A 119 4.50 -0.03 5.47
CA LEU A 119 3.94 -1.29 5.01
C LEU A 119 4.42 -1.59 3.58
N ALA A 120 4.97 -2.78 3.36
CA ALA A 120 5.38 -3.25 2.04
C ALA A 120 5.22 -4.76 1.91
N ASN A 121 5.17 -5.26 0.67
CA ASN A 121 5.14 -6.68 0.39
C ASN A 121 6.55 -7.28 0.56
N VAL A 122 6.60 -8.51 1.06
CA VAL A 122 7.83 -9.30 1.16
C VAL A 122 7.77 -10.42 0.14
N THR A 123 8.81 -10.57 -0.64
CA THR A 123 8.91 -11.61 -1.67
C THR A 123 9.98 -12.64 -1.31
N GLY A 124 9.83 -13.86 -1.85
CA GLY A 124 10.79 -14.94 -1.64
C GLY A 124 10.66 -15.71 -0.33
N VAL A 125 9.60 -15.46 0.46
CA VAL A 125 9.35 -16.18 1.73
C VAL A 125 7.87 -16.47 1.92
N ALA A 126 7.56 -17.55 2.63
CA ALA A 126 6.18 -17.90 3.01
C ALA A 126 5.75 -17.24 4.33
N SER A 127 6.71 -16.86 5.19
CA SER A 127 6.49 -16.15 6.45
C SER A 127 7.74 -15.40 6.87
N LEU A 128 7.60 -14.42 7.76
CA LEU A 128 8.72 -13.66 8.29
C LEU A 128 8.44 -13.27 9.75
N ALA A 129 9.45 -13.41 10.61
CA ALA A 129 9.33 -13.03 12.00
C ALA A 129 9.71 -11.57 12.25
N PRO A 130 9.14 -10.90 13.27
CA PRO A 130 9.66 -9.63 13.76
C PRO A 130 11.14 -9.72 14.10
N GLY A 131 11.90 -8.66 13.83
CA GLY A 131 13.35 -8.62 14.02
C GLY A 131 14.17 -9.07 12.81
N ALA A 132 13.57 -9.75 11.82
CA ALA A 132 14.27 -10.16 10.61
C ALA A 132 14.76 -8.94 9.81
N ARG A 133 15.96 -9.08 9.20
CA ARG A 133 16.52 -8.06 8.33
C ARG A 133 16.02 -8.25 6.91
N VAL A 134 15.72 -7.14 6.26
CA VAL A 134 15.25 -7.11 4.88
C VAL A 134 15.91 -5.96 4.13
N ARG A 135 15.91 -6.08 2.81
CA ARG A 135 16.38 -5.03 1.91
C ARG A 135 15.25 -4.65 0.95
N ALA A 136 15.11 -3.36 0.72
CA ALA A 136 14.23 -2.82 -0.30
C ALA A 136 14.76 -3.13 -1.69
N ARG A 137 13.88 -3.66 -2.54
CA ARG A 137 14.10 -3.90 -3.96
C ARG A 137 13.02 -3.20 -4.75
N PHE A 138 13.38 -2.61 -5.86
CA PHE A 138 12.45 -1.98 -6.77
C PHE A 138 12.20 -2.86 -7.98
N ARG A 139 10.99 -2.80 -8.52
CA ARG A 139 10.66 -3.42 -9.80
C ARG A 139 11.40 -2.74 -10.94
N ASP A 140 11.60 -3.45 -12.05
CA ASP A 140 12.24 -2.90 -13.25
C ASP A 140 11.38 -1.79 -13.86
N VAL A 141 10.06 -2.03 -13.99
CA VAL A 141 9.09 -1.03 -14.43
C VAL A 141 8.47 -0.37 -13.21
N ARG A 142 8.72 0.92 -13.04
CA ARG A 142 8.26 1.72 -11.90
C ARG A 142 7.39 2.87 -12.41
N VAL A 143 6.26 3.05 -11.77
CA VAL A 143 5.27 4.10 -12.12
C VAL A 143 5.06 5.11 -10.99
N GLY A 144 5.73 4.95 -9.86
CA GLY A 144 5.62 5.79 -8.67
C GLY A 144 4.47 5.34 -7.77
N ARG A 145 4.35 4.04 -7.53
CA ARG A 145 3.36 3.45 -6.62
C ARG A 145 4.06 2.71 -5.49
N MET A 146 3.32 2.46 -4.41
CA MET A 146 3.84 1.68 -3.28
C MET A 146 4.23 0.26 -3.66
N ASP A 147 3.56 -0.34 -4.62
CA ASP A 147 3.86 -1.68 -5.12
C ASP A 147 5.06 -1.73 -6.09
N ASP A 148 5.67 -0.59 -6.41
CA ASP A 148 7.00 -0.57 -7.05
C ASP A 148 8.11 -1.02 -6.08
N LEU A 149 7.83 -0.97 -4.75
CA LEU A 149 8.73 -1.35 -3.68
C LEU A 149 8.37 -2.73 -3.14
N GLU A 150 9.34 -3.62 -3.09
CA GLU A 150 9.27 -4.94 -2.48
C GLU A 150 10.38 -5.09 -1.45
N LEU A 151 10.15 -5.93 -0.46
CA LEU A 151 11.18 -6.32 0.51
C LEU A 151 11.67 -7.73 0.20
N VAL A 152 12.97 -7.93 0.31
CA VAL A 152 13.59 -9.25 0.23
C VAL A 152 14.39 -9.51 1.50
N PRO A 153 14.42 -10.73 2.04
CA PRO A 153 15.29 -11.08 3.16
C PRO A 153 16.76 -10.85 2.81
N VAL A 154 17.55 -10.45 3.83
CA VAL A 154 19.03 -10.31 3.73
C VAL A 154 19.68 -11.56 4.27
#